data_49b89677cec1d235d12572f5403481f7
#
_entry.id   49b89677cec1d235d12572f5403481f7
#
_cell.length_a   1.000
_cell.length_b   1.000
_cell.length_c   1.000
_cell.angle_alpha   90.00
_cell.angle_beta   90.00
_cell.angle_gamma   90.00
#
_symmetry.space_group_name_H-M   'P 1'
#
loop_
_entity.id
_entity.type
_entity.pdbx_description
1 polymer ?
#
loop_
_entity_poly.entity_id
_entity_poly.type
_entity_poly.pdbx_seq_one_letter_code
_entity_poly.pdbx_strand_id
1 'polypeptide(L)'
;MLSKAPANEDAALVEVAARLRVAIFRAARRLRQEAGVELGPALLAALGTIERHGPVTPSELADLEGIKRPTATRMIARLEKEGLIDRARDPADRRSSLVSVGSAGAALLRRLRKRRTAYLARRLRELDTDEVAALARATEVLERIVEGERR
;
A
#
# COMPACT_ATOMS: atom_id res chain seq x y z
N MET A 1 -21.25 34.55 -28.44
CA MET A 1 -21.70 33.68 -27.32
C MET A 1 -20.55 32.80 -26.91
N LEU A 2 -19.85 33.17 -25.85
CA LEU A 2 -18.65 32.46 -25.33
C LEU A 2 -19.10 31.29 -24.47
N SER A 3 -18.69 30.08 -24.86
CA SER A 3 -18.89 28.83 -24.14
C SER A 3 -18.21 28.85 -22.78
N LYS A 4 -19.00 28.96 -21.72
CA LYS A 4 -18.53 29.00 -20.31
C LYS A 4 -18.51 27.59 -19.68
N ALA A 5 -18.40 26.55 -20.48
CA ALA A 5 -18.51 25.15 -20.03
C ALA A 5 -17.25 24.55 -19.39
N PRO A 6 -15.97 24.77 -19.84
CA PRO A 6 -14.84 23.99 -19.33
C PRO A 6 -14.41 24.35 -17.90
N ALA A 7 -14.49 25.62 -17.50
CA ALA A 7 -14.00 26.06 -16.19
C ALA A 7 -14.84 25.54 -15.00
N ASN A 8 -16.11 25.22 -15.20
CA ASN A 8 -17.00 24.72 -14.16
C ASN A 8 -16.85 23.19 -13.98
N GLU A 9 -16.56 22.46 -15.06
CA GLU A 9 -16.27 21.02 -15.01
C GLU A 9 -14.94 20.74 -14.32
N ASP A 10 -13.90 21.51 -14.63
CA ASP A 10 -12.60 21.40 -13.96
C ASP A 10 -12.70 21.70 -12.46
N ALA A 11 -13.46 22.69 -12.06
CA ALA A 11 -13.69 23.03 -10.65
C ALA A 11 -14.41 21.87 -9.92
N ALA A 12 -15.42 21.26 -10.54
CA ALA A 12 -16.13 20.11 -9.97
C ALA A 12 -15.22 18.87 -9.83
N LEU A 13 -14.36 18.62 -10.81
CA LEU A 13 -13.37 17.53 -10.73
C LEU A 13 -12.35 17.75 -9.61
N VAL A 14 -11.86 18.97 -9.43
CA VAL A 14 -10.95 19.33 -8.34
C VAL A 14 -11.60 19.12 -6.98
N GLU A 15 -12.87 19.49 -6.83
CA GLU A 15 -13.61 19.27 -5.58
C GLU A 15 -13.76 17.76 -5.28
N VAL A 16 -14.17 16.96 -6.27
CA VAL A 16 -14.28 15.51 -6.12
C VAL A 16 -12.92 14.90 -5.76
N ALA A 17 -11.85 15.29 -6.44
CA ALA A 17 -10.50 14.81 -6.16
C ALA A 17 -10.05 15.15 -4.73
N ALA A 18 -10.34 16.36 -4.24
CA ALA A 18 -10.01 16.78 -2.88
C ALA A 18 -10.75 15.93 -1.83
N ARG A 19 -12.05 15.72 -2.00
CA ARG A 19 -12.88 14.88 -1.12
C ARG A 19 -12.44 13.44 -1.14
N LEU A 20 -12.20 12.87 -2.32
CA LEU A 20 -11.73 11.49 -2.51
C LEU A 20 -10.39 11.27 -1.83
N ARG A 21 -9.43 12.17 -2.03
CA ARG A 21 -8.12 12.12 -1.37
C ARG A 21 -8.28 12.03 0.15
N VAL A 22 -9.10 12.89 0.75
CA VAL A 22 -9.31 12.89 2.20
C VAL A 22 -9.97 11.59 2.67
N ALA A 23 -10.97 11.09 1.93
CA ALA A 23 -11.65 9.85 2.25
C ALA A 23 -10.68 8.64 2.21
N ILE A 24 -9.85 8.55 1.17
CA ILE A 24 -8.84 7.49 1.03
C ILE A 24 -7.85 7.52 2.19
N PHE A 25 -7.30 8.70 2.53
CA PHE A 25 -6.34 8.82 3.64
C PHE A 25 -6.96 8.45 4.99
N ARG A 26 -8.20 8.87 5.26
CA ARG A 26 -8.91 8.54 6.50
C ARG A 26 -9.21 7.04 6.58
N ALA A 27 -9.70 6.44 5.50
CA ALA A 27 -9.97 5.02 5.42
C ALA A 27 -8.70 4.19 5.62
N ALA A 28 -7.61 4.53 4.92
CA ALA A 28 -6.32 3.86 5.06
C ALA A 28 -5.74 3.98 6.48
N ARG A 29 -5.87 5.16 7.10
CA ARG A 29 -5.46 5.36 8.51
C ARG A 29 -6.26 4.46 9.45
N ARG A 30 -7.59 4.41 9.28
CA ARG A 30 -8.47 3.59 10.13
C ARG A 30 -8.13 2.11 9.99
N LEU A 31 -7.95 1.63 8.77
CA LEU A 31 -7.55 0.23 8.51
C LEU A 31 -6.20 -0.13 9.16
N ARG A 32 -5.25 0.80 9.17
CA ARG A 32 -3.97 0.58 9.87
C ARG A 32 -4.14 0.49 11.38
N GLN A 33 -4.98 1.35 11.98
CA GLN A 33 -5.27 1.33 13.42
C GLN A 33 -5.93 0.02 13.85
N GLU A 34 -6.89 -0.49 13.08
CA GLU A 34 -7.59 -1.76 13.34
C GLU A 34 -6.68 -2.99 13.20
N ALA A 35 -5.56 -2.86 12.51
CA ALA A 35 -4.62 -3.96 12.35
C ALA A 35 -3.86 -4.31 13.65
N GLY A 36 -3.73 -3.35 14.58
CA GLY A 36 -3.16 -3.57 15.92
C GLY A 36 -1.74 -4.14 15.90
N VAL A 37 -0.83 -3.56 15.11
CA VAL A 37 0.54 -4.07 14.94
C VAL A 37 1.56 -3.09 15.52
N GLU A 38 2.49 -3.60 16.30
CA GLU A 38 3.61 -2.83 16.86
C GLU A 38 4.63 -2.39 15.81
N LEU A 39 4.63 -3.03 14.62
CA LEU A 39 5.50 -2.66 13.52
C LEU A 39 5.02 -1.36 12.87
N GLY A 40 5.88 -0.35 12.79
CA GLY A 40 5.54 0.95 12.22
C GLY A 40 5.08 0.90 10.76
N PRO A 41 4.28 1.87 10.30
CA PRO A 41 3.70 1.86 8.95
C PRO A 41 4.72 1.74 7.83
N ALA A 42 5.87 2.40 7.96
CA ALA A 42 6.95 2.35 6.97
C ALA A 42 7.56 0.95 6.84
N LEU A 43 7.79 0.26 7.97
CA LEU A 43 8.31 -1.11 7.95
C LEU A 43 7.30 -2.10 7.37
N LEU A 44 6.00 -1.91 7.63
CA LEU A 44 4.95 -2.71 7.01
C LEU A 44 4.84 -2.48 5.50
N ALA A 45 5.02 -1.24 5.04
CA ALA A 45 5.07 -0.92 3.61
C ALA A 45 6.26 -1.63 2.96
N ALA A 46 7.45 -1.49 3.52
CA ALA A 46 8.65 -2.15 3.02
C ALA A 46 8.52 -3.68 2.99
N LEU A 47 7.96 -4.29 4.05
CA LEU A 47 7.71 -5.73 4.11
C LEU A 47 6.74 -6.18 3.00
N GLY A 48 5.68 -5.40 2.76
CA GLY A 48 4.73 -5.64 1.67
C GLY A 48 5.35 -5.48 0.29
N THR A 49 6.29 -4.55 0.12
CA THR A 49 7.04 -4.37 -1.13
C THR A 49 8.00 -5.52 -1.38
N ILE A 50 8.71 -5.99 -0.35
CA ILE A 50 9.54 -7.21 -0.43
C ILE A 50 8.69 -8.43 -0.78
N GLU A 51 7.48 -8.57 -0.23
CA GLU A 51 6.58 -9.68 -0.57
C GLU A 51 6.18 -9.66 -2.06
N ARG A 52 5.91 -8.48 -2.63
CA ARG A 52 5.44 -8.35 -4.03
C ARG A 52 6.55 -8.45 -5.06
N HIS A 53 7.75 -8.00 -4.73
CA HIS A 53 8.84 -7.81 -5.71
C HIS A 53 10.08 -8.65 -5.39
N GLY A 54 10.13 -9.28 -4.22
CA GLY A 54 11.30 -10.04 -3.78
C GLY A 54 11.60 -11.29 -4.63
N PRO A 55 12.86 -11.72 -4.60
CA PRO A 55 13.94 -11.15 -3.81
C PRO A 55 14.44 -9.81 -4.38
N VAL A 56 14.74 -8.86 -3.49
CA VAL A 56 15.22 -7.50 -3.85
C VAL A 56 16.50 -7.14 -3.11
N THR A 57 17.32 -6.29 -3.73
CA THR A 57 18.47 -5.65 -3.09
C THR A 57 18.03 -4.44 -2.25
N PRO A 58 18.87 -3.94 -1.31
CA PRO A 58 18.58 -2.70 -0.59
C PRO A 58 18.42 -1.47 -1.51
N SER A 59 19.09 -1.45 -2.66
CA SER A 59 18.95 -0.38 -3.65
C SER A 59 17.60 -0.43 -4.35
N GLU A 60 17.20 -1.60 -4.83
CA GLU A 60 15.88 -1.80 -5.46
C GLU A 60 14.74 -1.49 -4.49
N LEU A 61 14.86 -1.90 -3.20
CA LEU A 61 13.86 -1.52 -2.20
C LEU A 61 13.81 0.00 -2.00
N ALA A 62 14.96 0.68 -2.00
CA ALA A 62 15.01 2.14 -1.88
C ALA A 62 14.29 2.83 -3.05
N ASP A 63 14.52 2.35 -4.27
CA ASP A 63 13.88 2.87 -5.49
C ASP A 63 12.36 2.60 -5.48
N LEU A 64 11.93 1.40 -5.12
CA LEU A 64 10.51 1.01 -5.04
C LEU A 64 9.73 1.80 -3.98
N GLU A 65 10.37 2.11 -2.85
CA GLU A 65 9.75 2.88 -1.76
C GLU A 65 9.95 4.41 -1.90
N GLY A 66 10.73 4.88 -2.88
CA GLY A 66 11.06 6.30 -3.04
C GLY A 66 11.86 6.88 -1.88
N ILE A 67 12.75 6.09 -1.26
CA ILE A 67 13.54 6.46 -0.09
C ILE A 67 15.04 6.36 -0.37
N LYS A 68 15.87 6.95 0.49
CA LYS A 68 17.33 6.87 0.38
C LYS A 68 17.82 5.46 0.78
N ARG A 69 18.84 4.93 0.08
CA ARG A 69 19.47 3.63 0.34
C ARG A 69 19.86 3.39 1.82
N PRO A 70 20.45 4.34 2.56
CA PRO A 70 20.71 4.13 3.99
C PRO A 70 19.45 3.89 4.82
N THR A 71 18.32 4.48 4.43
CA THR A 71 17.02 4.25 5.08
C THR A 71 16.52 2.85 4.80
N ALA A 72 16.54 2.40 3.53
CA ALA A 72 16.19 1.03 3.16
C ALA A 72 17.04 -0.01 3.89
N THR A 73 18.36 0.21 3.99
CA THR A 73 19.28 -0.67 4.73
C THR A 73 18.90 -0.78 6.21
N ARG A 74 18.54 0.33 6.86
CA ARG A 74 18.08 0.31 8.27
C ARG A 74 16.74 -0.40 8.43
N MET A 75 15.83 -0.22 7.47
CA MET A 75 14.52 -0.91 7.49
C MET A 75 14.71 -2.42 7.32
N ILE A 76 15.56 -2.85 6.40
CA ILE A 76 15.93 -4.27 6.21
C ILE A 76 16.53 -4.84 7.49
N ALA A 77 17.50 -4.17 8.10
CA ALA A 77 18.11 -4.64 9.35
C ALA A 77 17.08 -4.76 10.49
N ARG A 78 16.10 -3.87 10.55
CA ARG A 78 15.01 -3.97 11.53
C ARG A 78 14.08 -5.14 11.24
N LEU A 79 13.66 -5.33 9.99
CA LEU A 79 12.80 -6.46 9.58
C LEU A 79 13.49 -7.80 9.80
N GLU A 80 14.81 -7.87 9.54
CA GLU A 80 15.64 -9.06 9.80
C GLU A 80 15.72 -9.37 11.30
N LYS A 81 15.95 -8.35 12.14
CA LYS A 81 15.95 -8.49 13.61
C LYS A 81 14.61 -9.01 14.15
N GLU A 82 13.50 -8.62 13.53
CA GLU A 82 12.15 -9.12 13.87
C GLU A 82 11.87 -10.52 13.28
N GLY A 83 12.80 -11.10 12.51
CA GLY A 83 12.62 -12.40 11.88
C GLY A 83 11.58 -12.45 10.76
N LEU A 84 11.29 -11.30 10.15
CA LEU A 84 10.22 -11.17 9.15
C LEU A 84 10.71 -11.36 7.71
N ILE A 85 12.00 -11.29 7.49
CA ILE A 85 12.66 -11.44 6.18
C ILE A 85 13.83 -12.40 6.27
N ASP A 86 14.15 -13.00 5.13
CA ASP A 86 15.34 -13.82 4.93
C ASP A 86 16.33 -13.04 4.05
N ARG A 87 17.63 -13.24 4.29
CA ARG A 87 18.69 -12.64 3.51
C ARG A 87 19.57 -13.72 2.91
N ALA A 88 19.87 -13.59 1.62
CA ALA A 88 20.79 -14.45 0.88
C ALA A 88 21.86 -13.58 0.19
N ARG A 89 23.00 -14.18 -0.15
CA ARG A 89 23.98 -13.51 -1.01
C ARG A 89 23.46 -13.41 -2.43
N ASP A 90 23.67 -12.28 -3.07
CA ASP A 90 23.37 -12.12 -4.48
C ASP A 90 24.37 -12.95 -5.32
N PRO A 91 23.91 -13.92 -6.11
CA PRO A 91 24.80 -14.71 -6.95
C PRO A 91 25.48 -13.89 -8.06
N ALA A 92 24.87 -12.76 -8.48
CA ALA A 92 25.39 -11.88 -9.50
C ALA A 92 26.39 -10.84 -8.95
N ASP A 93 26.22 -10.39 -7.71
CA ASP A 93 27.11 -9.44 -7.03
C ASP A 93 27.33 -9.85 -5.57
N ARG A 94 28.49 -10.44 -5.29
CA ARG A 94 28.90 -10.88 -3.95
C ARG A 94 28.95 -9.77 -2.90
N ARG A 95 28.94 -8.49 -3.31
CA ARG A 95 28.88 -7.31 -2.43
C ARG A 95 27.47 -6.91 -2.04
N SER A 96 26.48 -7.48 -2.74
CA SER A 96 25.07 -7.23 -2.49
C SER A 96 24.41 -8.42 -1.77
N SER A 97 23.29 -8.16 -1.13
CA SER A 97 22.44 -9.18 -0.53
C SER A 97 21.04 -9.06 -1.10
N LEU A 98 20.43 -10.20 -1.37
CA LEU A 98 19.03 -10.32 -1.73
C LEU A 98 18.19 -10.53 -0.49
N VAL A 99 17.07 -9.85 -0.42
CA VAL A 99 16.12 -9.89 0.69
C VAL A 99 14.79 -10.42 0.18
N SER A 100 14.27 -11.42 0.85
CA SER A 100 12.95 -12.00 0.59
C SER A 100 12.10 -12.04 1.86
N VAL A 101 10.77 -12.11 1.71
CA VAL A 101 9.90 -12.25 2.88
C VAL A 101 10.09 -13.65 3.48
N GLY A 102 10.31 -13.68 4.79
CA GLY A 102 10.37 -14.92 5.56
C GLY A 102 8.97 -15.48 5.88
N SER A 103 8.89 -16.71 6.33
CA SER A 103 7.62 -17.37 6.66
C SER A 103 6.80 -16.58 7.70
N ALA A 104 7.45 -16.03 8.72
CA ALA A 104 6.82 -15.20 9.75
C ALA A 104 6.31 -13.87 9.18
N GLY A 105 7.08 -13.24 8.27
CA GLY A 105 6.67 -12.01 7.58
C GLY A 105 5.45 -12.22 6.69
N ALA A 106 5.43 -13.30 5.91
CA ALA A 106 4.29 -13.68 5.09
C ALA A 106 3.05 -13.98 5.95
N ALA A 107 3.21 -14.69 7.07
CA ALA A 107 2.13 -14.96 8.01
C ALA A 107 1.57 -13.67 8.64
N LEU A 108 2.45 -12.74 9.02
CA LEU A 108 2.06 -11.42 9.53
C LEU A 108 1.23 -10.66 8.50
N LEU A 109 1.71 -10.53 7.25
CA LEU A 109 1.01 -9.81 6.19
C LEU A 109 -0.37 -10.43 5.88
N ARG A 110 -0.47 -11.76 5.81
CA ARG A 110 -1.76 -12.46 5.64
C ARG A 110 -2.74 -12.15 6.78
N ARG A 111 -2.27 -12.20 8.04
CA ARG A 111 -3.08 -11.88 9.22
C ARG A 111 -3.59 -10.45 9.18
N LEU A 112 -2.75 -9.50 8.80
CA LEU A 112 -3.14 -8.08 8.67
C LEU A 112 -4.17 -7.85 7.56
N ARG A 113 -3.97 -8.45 6.39
CA ARG A 113 -4.95 -8.41 5.29
C ARG A 113 -6.30 -8.96 5.76
N LYS A 114 -6.31 -10.12 6.41
CA LYS A 114 -7.55 -10.73 6.94
C LYS A 114 -8.27 -9.81 7.93
N ARG A 115 -7.55 -9.19 8.87
CA ARG A 115 -8.13 -8.27 9.86
C ARG A 115 -8.73 -7.02 9.20
N ARG A 116 -8.00 -6.40 8.26
CA ARG A 116 -8.46 -5.21 7.53
C ARG A 116 -9.69 -5.52 6.69
N THR A 117 -9.69 -6.65 5.98
CA THR A 117 -10.85 -7.09 5.19
C THR A 117 -12.05 -7.38 6.08
N ALA A 118 -11.87 -8.07 7.20
CA ALA A 118 -12.96 -8.35 8.13
C ALA A 118 -13.55 -7.08 8.76
N TYR A 119 -12.71 -6.09 9.07
CA TYR A 119 -13.15 -4.78 9.53
C TYR A 119 -14.02 -4.08 8.48
N LEU A 120 -13.54 -3.99 7.23
CA LEU A 120 -14.31 -3.38 6.14
C LEU A 120 -15.61 -4.13 5.87
N ALA A 121 -15.57 -5.46 5.80
CA ALA A 121 -16.77 -6.26 5.58
C ALA A 121 -17.84 -6.03 6.65
N ARG A 122 -17.42 -5.84 7.92
CA ARG A 122 -18.35 -5.47 8.99
C ARG A 122 -18.99 -4.11 8.76
N ARG A 123 -18.21 -3.11 8.33
CA ARG A 123 -18.71 -1.77 8.02
C ARG A 123 -19.64 -1.74 6.81
N LEU A 124 -19.32 -2.53 5.79
CA LEU A 124 -20.17 -2.64 4.60
C LEU A 124 -21.55 -3.27 4.90
N ARG A 125 -21.67 -4.10 5.94
CA ARG A 125 -22.97 -4.65 6.38
C ARG A 125 -23.90 -3.61 7.01
N GLU A 126 -23.37 -2.46 7.41
CA GLU A 126 -24.15 -1.33 7.96
C GLU A 126 -24.76 -0.46 6.85
N LEU A 127 -24.40 -0.70 5.59
CA LEU A 127 -24.84 0.03 4.40
C LEU A 127 -26.01 -0.69 3.72
N ASP A 128 -26.79 0.07 2.95
CA ASP A 128 -27.80 -0.52 2.07
C ASP A 128 -27.19 -1.12 0.79
N THR A 129 -28.00 -1.83 0.02
CA THR A 129 -27.56 -2.52 -1.18
C THR A 129 -27.04 -1.56 -2.27
N ASP A 130 -27.67 -0.38 -2.39
CA ASP A 130 -27.30 0.61 -3.40
C ASP A 130 -25.96 1.29 -3.06
N GLU A 131 -25.72 1.57 -1.78
CA GLU A 131 -24.45 2.09 -1.29
C GLU A 131 -23.31 1.08 -1.51
N VAL A 132 -23.53 -0.20 -1.21
CA VAL A 132 -22.55 -1.27 -1.46
C VAL A 132 -22.25 -1.39 -2.96
N ALA A 133 -23.27 -1.35 -3.82
CA ALA A 133 -23.09 -1.38 -5.26
C ALA A 133 -22.34 -0.15 -5.79
N ALA A 134 -22.60 1.04 -5.22
CA ALA A 134 -21.86 2.26 -5.56
C ALA A 134 -20.38 2.16 -5.19
N LEU A 135 -20.07 1.63 -4.01
CA LEU A 135 -18.68 1.38 -3.58
C LEU A 135 -17.97 0.35 -4.46
N ALA A 136 -18.65 -0.72 -4.86
CA ALA A 136 -18.10 -1.71 -5.77
C ALA A 136 -17.68 -1.06 -7.11
N ARG A 137 -18.56 -0.27 -7.73
CA ARG A 137 -18.25 0.49 -8.94
C ARG A 137 -17.11 1.49 -8.74
N ALA A 138 -17.12 2.20 -7.61
CA ALA A 138 -16.04 3.15 -7.29
C ALA A 138 -14.68 2.44 -7.13
N THR A 139 -14.65 1.23 -6.57
CA THR A 139 -13.43 0.43 -6.44
C THR A 139 -12.84 0.10 -7.80
N GLU A 140 -13.65 -0.37 -8.76
CA GLU A 140 -13.18 -0.64 -10.12
C GLU A 140 -12.60 0.61 -10.82
N VAL A 141 -13.20 1.78 -10.58
CA VAL A 141 -12.68 3.05 -11.12
C VAL A 141 -11.35 3.42 -10.47
N LEU A 142 -11.22 3.27 -9.16
CA LEU A 142 -9.99 3.57 -8.42
C LEU A 142 -8.84 2.64 -8.84
N GLU A 143 -9.11 1.36 -9.05
CA GLU A 143 -8.13 0.39 -9.55
C GLU A 143 -7.59 0.82 -10.92
N ARG A 144 -8.45 1.21 -11.86
CA ARG A 144 -8.01 1.73 -13.17
C ARG A 144 -7.16 3.00 -13.08
N ILE A 145 -7.48 3.92 -12.17
CA ILE A 145 -6.70 5.15 -11.97
C ILE A 145 -5.29 4.81 -11.50
N VAL A 146 -5.16 3.90 -10.51
CA VAL A 146 -3.87 3.50 -9.93
C VAL A 146 -3.05 2.65 -10.89
N GLU A 147 -3.68 1.78 -11.69
CA GLU A 147 -2.98 0.93 -12.67
C GLU A 147 -2.52 1.71 -13.90
N GLY A 148 -3.24 2.76 -14.28
CA GLY A 148 -2.88 3.62 -15.42
C GLY A 148 -1.55 4.35 -15.26
N GLU A 149 -1.06 4.53 -14.05
CA GLU A 149 0.23 5.17 -13.75
C GLU A 149 1.46 4.24 -13.91
N ARG A 150 1.25 2.94 -14.16
CA ARG A 150 2.34 1.94 -14.28
C ARG A 150 2.82 1.69 -15.71
N ARG A 151 2.43 2.54 -16.68
CA ARG A 151 2.89 2.43 -18.07
C ARG A 151 3.92 3.47 -18.45
#